data_65ccb205087be008b02c97c90b7409da
#
_entry.id   65ccb205087be008b02c97c90b7409da
#
_cell.length_a   1.000
_cell.length_b   1.000
_cell.length_c   1.000
_cell.angle_alpha   90.00
_cell.angle_beta   90.00
_cell.angle_gamma   90.00
#
_symmetry.space_group_name_H-M   'P 1'
#
loop_
_entity.id
_entity.type
_entity.pdbx_description
1 polymer ?
#
loop_
_entity_poly.entity_id
_entity_poly.type
_entity_poly.pdbx_seq_one_letter_code
_entity_poly.pdbx_strand_id
1 'polypeptide(L)'
;GLGDVYKRQILSLMKLLSEKNLEWRDDLPITLEPAFKFTDNESAVSSMKNELGLAHYATVENCMDALIERYTLQGMDAKTQRRIAGVRYTMDAADFSVSYPYTFAEDITPEVMSLVSESGFNLEGVMVEVAQFREYSSDSVAPHIIGKVGPIYADTWDEYKNQGYTFADKVGVSGIEKASEKYLRGQDGEITYKIDSKGQIISSEVTKEPVPGNTIRLTLDKTIQKAAQQSLKDVIDLCNSANVKVNAGSAVVLNVKTGGVITAVNYPTYTYEQEENDYESLLEDENKPLFDRAFNGQYPPGSAFKPLVALTALQLNKITPTETITCTGRYTYFDDYQPRCMSVHGSISMNRALSRSCNVYFYELGRRIGIDKLNEYARGFGFGEYTGVEVTESPGTLAGPHERDQWYEGYTIQAAIGQMDNAFTPLQLATYTATLANSGVRYKTTLIDKILSYEQDEIVLDNKPVVMNEMEFTEEAIDTVKNGMLSVTEDGTGSTIFKTYPIKIGGKTGTAQTTSGEDHTVFVAFAPFDDPEIAVAVVIEHG
;
A
#
# COMPACT_ATOMS: atom_id res chain seq x y z
N GLY A 1 -10.19 -15.29 -49.05
CA GLY A 1 -11.09 -14.64 -48.09
C GLY A 1 -10.30 -13.84 -47.06
N LEU A 2 -10.95 -13.05 -46.19
CA LEU A 2 -10.32 -12.28 -45.13
C LEU A 2 -9.39 -13.14 -44.24
N GLY A 3 -9.76 -14.40 -43.96
CA GLY A 3 -8.91 -15.33 -43.22
C GLY A 3 -7.55 -15.64 -43.85
N ASP A 4 -7.40 -15.57 -45.16
CA ASP A 4 -6.12 -15.83 -45.82
C ASP A 4 -5.20 -14.60 -45.84
N VAL A 5 -5.79 -13.41 -45.71
CA VAL A 5 -5.04 -12.16 -45.54
C VAL A 5 -4.38 -12.15 -44.18
N TYR A 6 -5.11 -12.42 -43.12
CA TYR A 6 -4.56 -12.48 -41.77
C TYR A 6 -3.45 -13.53 -41.61
N LYS A 7 -3.60 -14.72 -42.19
CA LYS A 7 -2.54 -15.75 -42.14
C LYS A 7 -1.22 -15.27 -42.76
N ARG A 8 -1.29 -14.61 -43.92
CA ARG A 8 -0.10 -14.06 -44.58
C ARG A 8 0.54 -12.93 -43.77
N GLN A 9 -0.27 -12.05 -43.22
CA GLN A 9 0.21 -10.93 -42.40
C GLN A 9 0.89 -11.44 -41.13
N ILE A 10 0.24 -12.36 -40.40
CA ILE A 10 0.80 -13.00 -39.21
C ILE A 10 2.16 -13.64 -39.52
N LEU A 11 2.25 -14.42 -40.60
CA LEU A 11 3.51 -15.06 -40.97
C LEU A 11 4.59 -14.05 -41.38
N SER A 12 4.22 -12.94 -42.03
CA SER A 12 5.16 -11.88 -42.41
C SER A 12 5.69 -11.15 -41.19
N LEU A 13 4.83 -10.82 -40.23
CA LEU A 13 5.22 -10.20 -38.96
C LEU A 13 6.10 -11.14 -38.12
N MET A 14 5.70 -12.41 -37.96
CA MET A 14 6.51 -13.40 -37.27
C MET A 14 7.90 -13.56 -37.86
N LYS A 15 8.00 -13.58 -39.20
CA LYS A 15 9.29 -13.65 -39.89
C LYS A 15 10.14 -12.42 -39.59
N LEU A 16 9.57 -11.22 -39.73
CA LEU A 16 10.25 -9.96 -39.44
C LEU A 16 10.78 -9.90 -38.02
N LEU A 17 9.93 -10.23 -37.04
CA LEU A 17 10.32 -10.21 -35.64
C LEU A 17 11.35 -11.30 -35.30
N SER A 18 11.20 -12.51 -35.84
CA SER A 18 12.18 -13.59 -35.64
C SER A 18 13.57 -13.24 -36.15
N GLU A 19 13.67 -12.55 -37.32
CA GLU A 19 14.93 -12.08 -37.88
C GLU A 19 15.65 -11.05 -36.98
N LYS A 20 14.90 -10.40 -36.07
CA LYS A 20 15.40 -9.41 -35.14
C LYS A 20 15.44 -9.92 -33.68
N ASN A 21 15.19 -11.22 -33.45
CA ASN A 21 15.11 -11.84 -32.13
C ASN A 21 14.09 -11.16 -31.19
N LEU A 22 12.97 -10.70 -31.76
CA LEU A 22 11.85 -10.15 -31.02
C LEU A 22 10.74 -11.18 -30.91
N GLU A 23 10.03 -11.14 -29.77
CA GLU A 23 8.89 -12.00 -29.49
C GLU A 23 7.59 -11.35 -29.95
N TRP A 24 6.55 -12.14 -30.09
CA TRP A 24 5.19 -11.69 -30.35
C TRP A 24 4.24 -12.30 -29.32
N ARG A 25 3.10 -11.70 -29.14
CA ARG A 25 2.13 -12.13 -28.18
C ARG A 25 1.42 -13.41 -28.63
N ASP A 26 1.52 -14.46 -27.82
CA ASP A 26 0.96 -15.80 -28.06
C ASP A 26 0.62 -16.44 -26.71
N ASP A 27 -0.64 -16.30 -26.29
CA ASP A 27 -1.12 -16.76 -24.98
C ASP A 27 -1.72 -18.19 -25.04
N LEU A 28 -1.57 -18.92 -26.18
CA LEU A 28 -2.08 -20.28 -26.29
C LEU A 28 -1.27 -21.24 -25.40
N PRO A 29 -1.90 -21.94 -24.43
CA PRO A 29 -1.20 -22.77 -23.45
C PRO A 29 -0.74 -24.12 -23.99
N ILE A 30 -0.07 -24.09 -25.13
CA ILE A 30 0.56 -25.24 -25.83
C ILE A 30 1.98 -24.83 -26.24
N THR A 31 2.96 -25.71 -26.12
CA THR A 31 4.35 -25.43 -26.51
C THR A 31 4.51 -25.09 -28.00
N LEU A 32 5.52 -24.26 -28.34
CA LEU A 32 5.75 -23.78 -29.73
C LEU A 32 6.35 -24.82 -30.66
N GLU A 33 7.05 -25.81 -30.15
CA GLU A 33 7.75 -26.81 -30.93
C GLU A 33 7.07 -28.19 -30.83
N PRO A 34 7.02 -28.96 -31.91
CA PRO A 34 6.64 -30.38 -31.84
C PRO A 34 7.66 -31.21 -31.04
N ALA A 35 7.31 -32.28 -30.22
CA ALA A 35 5.92 -32.69 -29.95
C ALA A 35 5.27 -31.73 -28.95
N PHE A 36 4.13 -31.19 -29.34
CA PHE A 36 3.39 -30.22 -28.54
C PHE A 36 2.97 -30.82 -27.20
N LYS A 37 3.00 -29.95 -26.15
CA LYS A 37 2.56 -30.27 -24.79
C LYS A 37 1.78 -29.10 -24.26
N PHE A 38 0.91 -29.34 -23.28
CA PHE A 38 0.34 -28.25 -22.49
C PHE A 38 1.44 -27.57 -21.69
N THR A 39 1.29 -26.28 -21.45
CA THR A 39 2.12 -25.53 -20.49
C THR A 39 1.72 -25.92 -19.06
N ASP A 40 2.53 -25.54 -18.09
CA ASP A 40 2.29 -25.84 -16.66
C ASP A 40 1.12 -25.04 -16.06
N ASN A 41 0.54 -24.08 -16.81
CA ASN A 41 -0.61 -23.30 -16.37
C ASN A 41 -1.93 -24.07 -16.60
N GLU A 42 -2.32 -24.86 -15.59
CA GLU A 42 -3.53 -25.70 -15.63
C GLU A 42 -4.81 -24.89 -15.81
N SER A 43 -4.89 -23.67 -15.26
CA SER A 43 -6.04 -22.78 -15.40
C SER A 43 -6.22 -22.33 -16.86
N ALA A 44 -5.15 -21.87 -17.51
CA ALA A 44 -5.16 -21.48 -18.91
C ALA A 44 -5.51 -22.65 -19.83
N VAL A 45 -4.99 -23.85 -19.55
CA VAL A 45 -5.32 -25.07 -20.30
C VAL A 45 -6.80 -25.42 -20.16
N SER A 46 -7.36 -25.31 -18.95
CA SER A 46 -8.79 -25.57 -18.71
C SER A 46 -9.67 -24.55 -19.42
N SER A 47 -9.33 -23.27 -19.37
CA SER A 47 -10.04 -22.19 -20.07
C SER A 47 -10.03 -22.40 -21.59
N MET A 48 -8.88 -22.72 -22.16
CA MET A 48 -8.79 -23.04 -23.60
C MET A 48 -9.68 -24.21 -24.00
N LYS A 49 -9.68 -25.31 -23.23
CA LYS A 49 -10.54 -26.48 -23.53
C LYS A 49 -12.01 -26.11 -23.50
N ASN A 50 -12.42 -25.32 -22.53
CA ASN A 50 -13.81 -24.83 -22.41
C ASN A 50 -14.22 -23.95 -23.60
N GLU A 51 -13.33 -23.04 -24.00
CA GLU A 51 -13.54 -22.14 -25.15
C GLU A 51 -13.64 -22.90 -26.47
N LEU A 52 -12.87 -23.98 -26.62
CA LEU A 52 -12.93 -24.87 -27.77
C LEU A 52 -14.10 -25.86 -27.71
N GLY A 53 -14.89 -25.86 -26.63
CA GLY A 53 -16.00 -26.78 -26.42
C GLY A 53 -15.55 -28.24 -26.22
N LEU A 54 -14.32 -28.45 -25.73
CA LEU A 54 -13.73 -29.77 -25.53
C LEU A 54 -13.87 -30.24 -24.07
N ALA A 55 -13.90 -31.56 -23.90
CA ALA A 55 -13.92 -32.14 -22.56
C ALA A 55 -12.59 -31.89 -21.82
N HIS A 56 -12.64 -31.83 -20.48
CA HIS A 56 -11.46 -31.58 -19.63
C HIS A 56 -10.30 -32.58 -19.87
N TYR A 57 -10.61 -33.83 -20.27
CA TYR A 57 -9.63 -34.86 -20.58
C TYR A 57 -9.12 -34.82 -22.04
N ALA A 58 -9.51 -33.83 -22.84
CA ALA A 58 -9.02 -33.67 -24.22
C ALA A 58 -7.49 -33.55 -24.23
N THR A 59 -6.86 -34.24 -25.20
CA THR A 59 -5.39 -34.22 -25.36
C THR A 59 -4.94 -32.95 -26.11
N VAL A 60 -3.64 -32.72 -26.15
CA VAL A 60 -3.04 -31.63 -26.92
C VAL A 60 -3.38 -31.76 -28.39
N GLU A 61 -3.38 -32.99 -28.93
CA GLU A 61 -3.74 -33.27 -30.33
C GLU A 61 -5.20 -32.88 -30.61
N ASN A 62 -6.14 -33.22 -29.69
CA ASN A 62 -7.54 -32.84 -29.84
C ASN A 62 -7.70 -31.30 -29.85
N CYS A 63 -6.97 -30.59 -29.00
CA CYS A 63 -6.99 -29.13 -28.98
C CYS A 63 -6.38 -28.54 -30.27
N MET A 64 -5.27 -29.07 -30.72
CA MET A 64 -4.64 -28.62 -32.00
C MET A 64 -5.55 -28.91 -33.20
N ASP A 65 -6.20 -30.07 -33.26
CA ASP A 65 -7.13 -30.39 -34.34
C ASP A 65 -8.32 -29.40 -34.37
N ALA A 66 -8.88 -29.09 -33.21
CA ALA A 66 -9.96 -28.10 -33.09
C ALA A 66 -9.50 -26.68 -33.52
N LEU A 67 -8.30 -26.27 -33.16
CA LEU A 67 -7.71 -24.98 -33.55
C LEU A 67 -7.43 -24.93 -35.05
N ILE A 68 -6.90 -26.03 -35.62
CA ILE A 68 -6.64 -26.16 -37.07
C ILE A 68 -7.94 -26.06 -37.87
N GLU A 69 -9.00 -26.66 -37.38
CA GLU A 69 -10.34 -26.57 -37.99
C GLU A 69 -10.90 -25.15 -37.83
N ARG A 70 -10.92 -24.59 -36.64
CA ARG A 70 -11.45 -23.24 -36.30
C ARG A 70 -10.79 -22.15 -37.16
N TYR A 71 -9.47 -22.22 -37.33
CA TYR A 71 -8.71 -21.20 -38.09
C TYR A 71 -8.38 -21.61 -39.50
N THR A 72 -8.86 -22.76 -39.95
CA THR A 72 -8.68 -23.26 -41.35
C THR A 72 -7.18 -23.35 -41.74
N LEU A 73 -6.37 -24.06 -40.93
CA LEU A 73 -4.92 -24.15 -41.07
C LEU A 73 -4.43 -25.44 -41.79
N GLN A 74 -5.34 -26.19 -42.40
CA GLN A 74 -5.03 -27.44 -43.09
C GLN A 74 -4.00 -27.19 -44.20
N GLY A 75 -3.09 -28.14 -44.41
CA GLY A 75 -2.06 -28.10 -45.47
C GLY A 75 -0.80 -27.33 -45.11
N MET A 76 -0.71 -26.77 -43.89
CA MET A 76 0.51 -26.18 -43.35
C MET A 76 1.26 -27.22 -42.50
N ASP A 77 2.58 -27.01 -42.29
CA ASP A 77 3.34 -27.83 -41.35
C ASP A 77 2.91 -27.55 -39.90
N ALA A 78 3.12 -28.51 -39.01
CA ALA A 78 2.65 -28.48 -37.62
C ALA A 78 3.14 -27.26 -36.83
N LYS A 79 4.38 -26.82 -37.03
CA LYS A 79 4.97 -25.66 -36.36
C LYS A 79 4.30 -24.37 -36.82
N THR A 80 4.06 -24.20 -38.09
CA THR A 80 3.34 -23.06 -38.66
C THR A 80 1.90 -23.04 -38.19
N GLN A 81 1.21 -24.21 -38.17
CA GLN A 81 -0.15 -24.33 -37.65
C GLN A 81 -0.23 -23.84 -36.20
N ARG A 82 0.68 -24.30 -35.32
CA ARG A 82 0.71 -23.90 -33.89
C ARG A 82 0.95 -22.39 -33.75
N ARG A 83 1.87 -21.81 -34.46
CA ARG A 83 2.20 -20.38 -34.38
C ARG A 83 1.03 -19.49 -34.81
N ILE A 84 0.40 -19.78 -35.95
CA ILE A 84 -0.79 -19.03 -36.40
C ILE A 84 -1.95 -19.25 -35.40
N ALA A 85 -2.17 -20.49 -34.95
CA ALA A 85 -3.21 -20.80 -33.97
C ALA A 85 -3.02 -20.00 -32.68
N GLY A 86 -1.79 -19.85 -32.19
CA GLY A 86 -1.48 -19.09 -31.00
C GLY A 86 -1.89 -17.62 -31.12
N VAL A 87 -1.43 -16.95 -32.16
CA VAL A 87 -1.82 -15.54 -32.42
C VAL A 87 -3.33 -15.40 -32.59
N ARG A 88 -3.96 -16.28 -33.39
CA ARG A 88 -5.40 -16.21 -33.63
C ARG A 88 -6.21 -16.47 -32.36
N TYR A 89 -5.78 -17.39 -31.51
CA TYR A 89 -6.39 -17.65 -30.22
C TYR A 89 -6.30 -16.41 -29.32
N THR A 90 -5.13 -15.80 -29.23
CA THR A 90 -4.93 -14.58 -28.43
C THR A 90 -5.73 -13.39 -29.00
N MET A 91 -5.82 -13.26 -30.33
CA MET A 91 -6.68 -12.25 -30.98
C MET A 91 -8.16 -12.44 -30.64
N ASP A 92 -8.65 -13.67 -30.68
CA ASP A 92 -10.06 -13.97 -30.34
C ASP A 92 -10.34 -13.69 -28.86
N ALA A 93 -9.43 -14.05 -27.96
CA ALA A 93 -9.52 -13.75 -26.53
C ALA A 93 -9.47 -12.24 -26.20
N ALA A 94 -8.84 -11.44 -27.07
CA ALA A 94 -8.76 -9.98 -26.96
C ALA A 94 -9.92 -9.26 -27.70
N ASP A 95 -10.97 -9.96 -28.14
CA ASP A 95 -12.10 -9.40 -28.90
C ASP A 95 -11.66 -8.55 -30.11
N PHE A 96 -10.60 -9.00 -30.79
CA PHE A 96 -10.01 -8.27 -31.91
C PHE A 96 -11.04 -7.88 -32.97
N SER A 97 -11.11 -6.57 -33.24
CA SER A 97 -11.99 -5.97 -34.24
C SER A 97 -11.38 -4.68 -34.80
N VAL A 98 -12.09 -4.04 -35.72
CA VAL A 98 -11.68 -2.72 -36.24
C VAL A 98 -11.63 -1.66 -35.13
N SER A 99 -12.48 -1.80 -34.12
CA SER A 99 -12.53 -0.88 -32.98
C SER A 99 -11.60 -1.28 -31.83
N TYR A 100 -11.14 -2.53 -31.81
CA TYR A 100 -10.23 -3.08 -30.78
C TYR A 100 -9.03 -3.73 -31.47
N PRO A 101 -7.98 -2.95 -31.79
CA PRO A 101 -6.77 -3.46 -32.43
C PRO A 101 -6.04 -4.43 -31.49
N TYR A 102 -5.41 -5.44 -32.08
CA TYR A 102 -4.61 -6.42 -31.36
C TYR A 102 -3.14 -6.00 -31.33
N THR A 103 -2.55 -5.90 -30.16
CA THR A 103 -1.12 -5.67 -29.99
C THR A 103 -0.35 -6.94 -30.30
N PHE A 104 0.31 -6.99 -31.45
CA PHE A 104 1.05 -8.15 -31.92
C PHE A 104 2.41 -8.31 -31.23
N ALA A 105 3.13 -7.21 -31.04
CA ALA A 105 4.41 -7.16 -30.34
C ALA A 105 4.60 -5.79 -29.68
N GLU A 106 5.31 -5.78 -28.58
CA GLU A 106 5.68 -4.58 -27.84
C GLU A 106 7.20 -4.38 -27.89
N ASP A 107 7.70 -3.22 -27.51
CA ASP A 107 9.13 -2.86 -27.43
C ASP A 107 9.92 -3.13 -28.71
N ILE A 108 9.28 -2.90 -29.86
CA ILE A 108 9.94 -3.04 -31.15
C ILE A 108 11.02 -1.97 -31.33
N THR A 109 12.13 -2.35 -31.98
CA THR A 109 13.22 -1.39 -32.24
C THR A 109 12.85 -0.37 -33.33
N PRO A 110 13.48 0.81 -33.37
CA PRO A 110 13.27 1.81 -34.42
C PRO A 110 13.51 1.23 -35.83
N GLU A 111 14.39 0.25 -35.96
CA GLU A 111 14.64 -0.46 -37.22
C GLU A 111 13.41 -1.27 -37.66
N VAL A 112 12.78 -2.01 -36.72
CA VAL A 112 11.55 -2.78 -37.01
C VAL A 112 10.39 -1.83 -37.32
N MET A 113 10.29 -0.72 -36.59
CA MET A 113 9.29 0.32 -36.84
C MET A 113 9.40 0.84 -38.27
N SER A 114 10.62 1.15 -38.74
CA SER A 114 10.85 1.60 -40.14
C SER A 114 10.48 0.53 -41.13
N LEU A 115 10.88 -0.74 -40.89
CA LEU A 115 10.57 -1.86 -41.80
C LEU A 115 9.07 -2.13 -41.91
N VAL A 116 8.33 -2.05 -40.82
CA VAL A 116 6.85 -2.18 -40.81
C VAL A 116 6.22 -1.03 -41.61
N SER A 117 6.67 0.20 -41.38
CA SER A 117 6.17 1.40 -42.08
C SER A 117 6.47 1.37 -43.60
N GLU A 118 7.62 0.87 -43.98
CA GLU A 118 8.04 0.72 -45.39
C GLU A 118 7.36 -0.46 -46.10
N SER A 119 6.92 -1.48 -45.35
CA SER A 119 6.35 -2.71 -45.93
C SER A 119 4.92 -2.56 -46.48
N GLY A 120 4.31 -1.41 -46.35
CA GLY A 120 3.03 -0.92 -46.86
C GLY A 120 2.01 -1.95 -47.38
N PHE A 121 2.24 -2.47 -48.60
CA PHE A 121 1.31 -3.38 -49.29
C PHE A 121 1.24 -4.81 -48.73
N ASN A 122 2.24 -5.25 -47.97
CA ASN A 122 2.27 -6.63 -47.40
C ASN A 122 1.73 -6.72 -45.97
N LEU A 123 1.59 -5.59 -45.29
CA LEU A 123 1.14 -5.47 -43.88
C LEU A 123 -0.04 -4.50 -43.75
N GLU A 124 -0.99 -4.58 -44.68
CA GLU A 124 -2.19 -3.74 -44.68
C GLU A 124 -2.98 -3.91 -43.39
N GLY A 125 -3.26 -2.81 -42.70
CA GLY A 125 -3.93 -2.83 -41.38
C GLY A 125 -3.01 -3.07 -40.18
N VAL A 126 -1.69 -3.17 -40.40
CA VAL A 126 -0.69 -3.16 -39.32
C VAL A 126 -0.24 -1.72 -39.09
N MET A 127 -0.29 -1.27 -37.85
CA MET A 127 0.16 0.06 -37.44
C MET A 127 1.24 -0.06 -36.37
N VAL A 128 2.11 0.92 -36.30
CA VAL A 128 3.07 1.09 -35.23
C VAL A 128 2.65 2.32 -34.42
N GLU A 129 2.45 2.14 -33.15
CA GLU A 129 2.06 3.20 -32.24
C GLU A 129 3.09 3.34 -31.12
N VAL A 130 3.24 4.55 -30.58
CA VAL A 130 4.01 4.80 -29.37
C VAL A 130 3.05 4.65 -28.20
N ALA A 131 3.19 3.55 -27.46
CA ALA A 131 2.44 3.32 -26.24
C ALA A 131 3.28 3.73 -25.03
N GLN A 132 2.65 4.34 -24.04
CA GLN A 132 3.25 4.60 -22.74
C GLN A 132 2.91 3.45 -21.81
N PHE A 133 3.92 2.92 -21.13
CA PHE A 133 3.72 1.92 -20.08
C PHE A 133 4.45 2.35 -18.81
N ARG A 134 3.95 1.86 -17.66
CA ARG A 134 4.54 2.15 -16.38
C ARG A 134 5.67 1.16 -16.10
N GLU A 135 6.86 1.67 -15.88
CA GLU A 135 8.01 0.90 -15.41
C GLU A 135 8.21 1.15 -13.91
N TYR A 136 8.28 0.08 -13.15
CA TYR A 136 8.55 0.15 -11.73
C TYR A 136 10.02 -0.13 -11.43
N SER A 137 10.56 0.57 -10.43
CA SER A 137 11.94 0.39 -10.01
C SER A 137 12.18 -1.06 -9.55
N SER A 138 13.23 -1.69 -10.06
CA SER A 138 13.60 -3.08 -9.74
C SER A 138 13.84 -3.35 -8.25
N ASP A 139 14.11 -2.29 -7.46
CA ASP A 139 14.27 -2.37 -6.02
C ASP A 139 12.93 -2.34 -5.24
N SER A 140 11.80 -2.26 -5.95
CA SER A 140 10.42 -2.34 -5.42
C SER A 140 10.22 -1.56 -4.12
N VAL A 141 10.67 -0.30 -4.09
CA VAL A 141 10.56 0.56 -2.91
C VAL A 141 9.11 0.91 -2.64
N ALA A 142 8.61 0.59 -1.44
CA ALA A 142 7.27 0.91 -0.96
C ALA A 142 6.11 0.49 -1.89
N PRO A 143 6.04 -0.78 -2.34
CA PRO A 143 5.05 -1.20 -3.33
C PRO A 143 3.61 -1.00 -2.86
N HIS A 144 3.31 -1.18 -1.57
CA HIS A 144 1.98 -0.91 -1.00
C HIS A 144 1.54 0.56 -1.14
N ILE A 145 2.50 1.50 -1.12
CA ILE A 145 2.24 2.95 -1.17
C ILE A 145 2.19 3.43 -2.61
N ILE A 146 3.18 3.07 -3.42
CA ILE A 146 3.23 3.45 -4.83
C ILE A 146 2.03 2.86 -5.56
N GLY A 147 1.75 1.58 -5.32
CA GLY A 147 0.68 0.87 -5.99
C GLY A 147 1.05 0.52 -7.43
N LYS A 148 0.05 0.22 -8.24
CA LYS A 148 0.24 -0.18 -9.63
C LYS A 148 -0.87 0.32 -10.56
N VAL A 149 -0.56 0.31 -11.85
CA VAL A 149 -1.54 0.43 -12.94
C VAL A 149 -2.02 -0.95 -13.38
N GLY A 150 -3.26 -1.03 -13.79
CA GLY A 150 -3.90 -2.25 -14.26
C GLY A 150 -5.06 -1.97 -15.20
N PRO A 151 -5.70 -3.00 -15.77
CA PRO A 151 -6.85 -2.84 -16.65
C PRO A 151 -8.06 -2.27 -15.88
N ILE A 152 -8.95 -1.63 -16.61
CA ILE A 152 -10.26 -1.24 -16.08
C ILE A 152 -11.13 -2.50 -16.04
N TYR A 153 -11.64 -2.85 -14.85
CA TYR A 153 -12.53 -3.99 -14.67
C TYR A 153 -13.99 -3.60 -14.89
N ALA A 154 -14.83 -4.59 -15.23
CA ALA A 154 -16.25 -4.36 -15.53
C ALA A 154 -17.04 -3.72 -14.38
N ASP A 155 -16.69 -4.00 -13.15
CA ASP A 155 -17.30 -3.44 -11.94
C ASP A 155 -16.91 -1.99 -11.68
N THR A 156 -15.74 -1.54 -12.17
CA THR A 156 -15.25 -0.16 -12.04
C THR A 156 -15.47 0.68 -13.31
N TRP A 157 -15.92 0.07 -14.43
CA TRP A 157 -16.09 0.76 -15.70
C TRP A 157 -16.99 1.99 -15.62
N ASP A 158 -18.05 1.93 -14.80
CA ASP A 158 -18.97 3.05 -14.62
C ASP A 158 -18.31 4.32 -14.06
N GLU A 159 -17.19 4.19 -13.35
CA GLU A 159 -16.41 5.31 -12.82
C GLU A 159 -15.62 6.02 -13.92
N TYR A 160 -15.14 5.28 -14.92
CA TYR A 160 -14.20 5.76 -15.95
C TYR A 160 -14.85 6.17 -17.27
N LYS A 161 -15.92 5.49 -17.70
CA LYS A 161 -16.56 5.69 -19.02
C LYS A 161 -16.95 7.14 -19.34
N ASN A 162 -17.30 7.94 -18.32
CA ASN A 162 -17.70 9.34 -18.49
C ASN A 162 -16.52 10.32 -18.37
N GLN A 163 -15.30 9.82 -18.14
CA GLN A 163 -14.10 10.62 -17.99
C GLN A 163 -13.17 10.53 -19.21
N GLY A 164 -13.66 9.98 -20.33
CA GLY A 164 -12.92 9.87 -21.57
C GLY A 164 -11.99 8.64 -21.63
N TYR A 165 -12.20 7.64 -20.77
CA TYR A 165 -11.50 6.36 -20.85
C TYR A 165 -12.20 5.40 -21.80
N THR A 166 -11.42 4.53 -22.41
CA THR A 166 -11.88 3.33 -23.11
C THR A 166 -11.72 2.11 -22.19
N PHE A 167 -12.45 1.04 -22.47
CA PHE A 167 -12.34 -0.18 -21.65
C PHE A 167 -10.95 -0.86 -21.78
N ALA A 168 -10.21 -0.53 -22.83
CA ALA A 168 -8.85 -1.03 -23.08
C ALA A 168 -7.76 -0.23 -22.35
N ASP A 169 -8.09 0.92 -21.75
CA ASP A 169 -7.13 1.74 -21.03
C ASP A 169 -6.67 1.06 -19.73
N LYS A 170 -5.46 1.41 -19.33
CA LYS A 170 -4.93 1.07 -18.00
C LYS A 170 -5.05 2.29 -17.09
N VAL A 171 -5.38 2.03 -15.83
CA VAL A 171 -5.55 3.05 -14.79
C VAL A 171 -4.81 2.67 -13.52
N GLY A 172 -4.55 3.62 -12.65
CA GLY A 172 -4.06 3.32 -11.31
C GLY A 172 -5.10 2.49 -10.54
N VAL A 173 -4.75 1.27 -10.14
CA VAL A 173 -5.66 0.36 -9.41
C VAL A 173 -5.41 0.36 -7.91
N SER A 174 -4.25 0.81 -7.45
CA SER A 174 -3.88 0.89 -6.03
C SER A 174 -2.91 2.02 -5.75
N GLY A 175 -2.71 2.35 -4.47
CA GLY A 175 -1.71 3.28 -3.97
C GLY A 175 -1.80 4.69 -4.57
N ILE A 176 -0.66 5.33 -4.72
CA ILE A 176 -0.51 6.67 -5.32
C ILE A 176 -0.91 6.65 -6.80
N GLU A 177 -0.66 5.57 -7.52
CA GLU A 177 -1.10 5.44 -8.92
C GLU A 177 -2.61 5.67 -9.01
N LYS A 178 -3.41 5.01 -8.16
CA LYS A 178 -4.86 5.21 -8.10
C LYS A 178 -5.26 6.59 -7.59
N ALA A 179 -4.68 7.01 -6.47
CA ALA A 179 -5.04 8.26 -5.81
C ALA A 179 -4.75 9.48 -6.68
N SER A 180 -3.79 9.36 -7.59
CA SER A 180 -3.29 10.46 -8.41
C SER A 180 -3.54 10.26 -9.91
N GLU A 181 -4.37 9.29 -10.30
CA GLU A 181 -4.69 8.95 -11.69
C GLU A 181 -4.99 10.21 -12.54
N LYS A 182 -5.81 11.12 -12.04
CA LYS A 182 -6.18 12.37 -12.73
C LYS A 182 -5.01 13.29 -13.08
N TYR A 183 -3.87 13.12 -12.40
CA TYR A 183 -2.65 13.88 -12.66
C TYR A 183 -1.64 13.09 -13.48
N LEU A 184 -1.57 11.77 -13.22
CA LEU A 184 -0.62 10.87 -13.88
C LEU A 184 -1.05 10.53 -15.30
N ARG A 185 -2.37 10.48 -15.56
CA ARG A 185 -2.89 10.31 -16.91
C ARG A 185 -2.58 11.55 -17.76
N GLY A 186 -2.02 11.34 -18.96
CA GLY A 186 -1.92 12.36 -20.00
C GLY A 186 -3.26 12.61 -20.69
N GLN A 187 -3.20 13.34 -21.77
CA GLN A 187 -4.33 13.51 -22.70
C GLN A 187 -3.94 12.89 -24.04
N ASP A 188 -4.81 12.02 -24.56
CA ASP A 188 -4.58 11.37 -25.84
C ASP A 188 -4.55 12.38 -26.98
N GLY A 189 -3.64 12.19 -27.92
CA GLY A 189 -3.62 12.88 -29.18
C GLY A 189 -4.66 12.27 -30.14
N GLU A 190 -4.85 12.92 -31.28
CA GLU A 190 -5.74 12.44 -32.33
C GLU A 190 -5.02 12.49 -33.68
N ILE A 191 -5.11 11.38 -34.43
CA ILE A 191 -4.62 11.29 -35.80
C ILE A 191 -5.80 11.04 -36.71
N THR A 192 -5.98 11.89 -37.70
CA THR A 192 -6.99 11.68 -38.73
C THR A 192 -6.35 11.04 -39.95
N TYR A 193 -6.89 9.90 -40.36
CA TYR A 193 -6.49 9.17 -41.57
C TYR A 193 -7.46 9.47 -42.70
N LYS A 194 -6.94 9.84 -43.88
CA LYS A 194 -7.70 9.82 -45.14
C LYS A 194 -7.53 8.47 -45.80
N ILE A 195 -8.64 7.82 -46.09
CA ILE A 195 -8.65 6.49 -46.73
C ILE A 195 -9.26 6.56 -48.13
N ASP A 196 -8.81 5.71 -49.03
CA ASP A 196 -9.42 5.55 -50.35
C ASP A 196 -10.66 4.64 -50.33
N SER A 197 -11.29 4.43 -51.49
CA SER A 197 -12.48 3.57 -51.59
C SER A 197 -12.20 2.09 -51.34
N LYS A 198 -10.94 1.68 -51.18
CA LYS A 198 -10.50 0.32 -50.85
C LYS A 198 -10.07 0.19 -49.38
N GLY A 199 -10.15 1.29 -48.59
CA GLY A 199 -9.72 1.31 -47.21
C GLY A 199 -8.22 1.55 -47.00
N GLN A 200 -7.47 1.95 -48.04
CA GLN A 200 -6.04 2.24 -47.93
C GLN A 200 -5.81 3.66 -47.44
N ILE A 201 -4.88 3.85 -46.50
CA ILE A 201 -4.50 5.16 -45.98
C ILE A 201 -3.76 5.93 -47.05
N ILE A 202 -4.34 7.08 -47.49
CA ILE A 202 -3.75 8.01 -48.44
C ILE A 202 -2.84 9.02 -47.74
N SER A 203 -3.26 9.48 -46.58
CA SER A 203 -2.51 10.44 -45.75
C SER A 203 -2.95 10.36 -44.31
N SER A 204 -2.09 10.76 -43.39
CA SER A 204 -2.39 10.95 -41.96
C SER A 204 -2.04 12.37 -41.55
N GLU A 205 -2.78 12.92 -40.63
CA GLU A 205 -2.58 14.25 -40.04
C GLU A 205 -2.81 14.17 -38.52
N VAL A 206 -1.86 14.64 -37.73
CA VAL A 206 -2.05 14.81 -36.29
C VAL A 206 -2.96 16.01 -36.10
N THR A 207 -4.19 15.76 -35.66
CA THR A 207 -5.20 16.81 -35.44
C THR A 207 -5.19 17.34 -34.01
N LYS A 208 -4.62 16.56 -33.08
CA LYS A 208 -4.40 16.97 -31.70
C LYS A 208 -3.11 16.32 -31.18
N GLU A 209 -2.21 17.12 -30.65
CA GLU A 209 -0.99 16.60 -30.02
C GLU A 209 -1.31 15.94 -28.68
N PRO A 210 -0.67 14.82 -28.30
CA PRO A 210 -0.81 14.23 -26.98
C PRO A 210 -0.16 15.13 -25.91
N VAL A 211 -0.74 15.15 -24.71
CA VAL A 211 -0.16 15.85 -23.56
C VAL A 211 0.24 14.80 -22.52
N PRO A 212 1.52 14.72 -22.13
CA PRO A 212 1.96 13.76 -21.15
C PRO A 212 1.38 14.08 -19.76
N GLY A 213 1.26 13.03 -18.93
CA GLY A 213 0.85 13.18 -17.53
C GLY A 213 1.90 13.90 -16.69
N ASN A 214 1.47 14.33 -15.53
CA ASN A 214 2.33 15.07 -14.59
C ASN A 214 3.29 14.16 -13.82
N THR A 215 4.31 14.75 -13.24
CA THR A 215 5.25 14.11 -12.31
C THR A 215 4.81 14.36 -10.86
N ILE A 216 4.74 13.30 -10.06
CA ILE A 216 4.42 13.41 -8.63
C ILE A 216 5.68 13.24 -7.80
N ARG A 217 5.98 14.24 -6.99
CA ARG A 217 7.03 14.17 -5.98
C ARG A 217 6.40 13.81 -4.64
N LEU A 218 6.86 12.70 -4.08
CA LEU A 218 6.37 12.20 -2.79
C LEU A 218 7.17 12.81 -1.62
N THR A 219 6.56 12.77 -0.43
CA THR A 219 7.22 13.09 0.84
C THR A 219 8.14 11.97 1.32
N LEU A 220 8.02 10.78 0.74
CA LEU A 220 8.86 9.62 1.05
C LEU A 220 10.33 9.89 0.72
N ASP A 221 11.21 9.59 1.67
CA ASP A 221 12.65 9.53 1.42
C ASP A 221 13.05 8.09 1.07
N LYS A 222 13.51 7.87 -0.16
CA LYS A 222 13.89 6.54 -0.66
C LYS A 222 14.99 5.89 0.18
N THR A 223 15.94 6.66 0.70
CA THR A 223 17.05 6.15 1.50
C THR A 223 16.59 5.71 2.88
N ILE A 224 15.76 6.53 3.53
CA ILE A 224 15.17 6.21 4.83
C ILE A 224 14.20 5.03 4.69
N GLN A 225 13.40 4.99 3.62
CA GLN A 225 12.46 3.89 3.35
C GLN A 225 13.19 2.54 3.27
N LYS A 226 14.29 2.47 2.51
CA LYS A 226 15.10 1.24 2.40
C LYS A 226 15.76 0.87 3.72
N ALA A 227 16.34 1.85 4.44
CA ALA A 227 16.97 1.61 5.73
C ALA A 227 15.95 1.11 6.76
N ALA A 228 14.76 1.70 6.81
CA ALA A 228 13.68 1.27 7.69
C ALA A 228 13.18 -0.15 7.36
N GLN A 229 13.02 -0.46 6.06
CA GLN A 229 12.61 -1.79 5.59
C GLN A 229 13.63 -2.86 6.02
N GLN A 230 14.91 -2.58 5.81
CA GLN A 230 15.98 -3.50 6.22
C GLN A 230 16.03 -3.64 7.75
N SER A 231 15.94 -2.54 8.49
CA SER A 231 15.97 -2.56 9.95
C SER A 231 14.80 -3.35 10.55
N LEU A 232 13.60 -3.20 9.99
CA LEU A 232 12.43 -3.96 10.42
C LEU A 232 12.63 -5.46 10.19
N LYS A 233 13.15 -5.84 9.03
CA LYS A 233 13.50 -7.22 8.71
C LYS A 233 14.54 -7.77 9.68
N ASP A 234 15.63 -7.04 9.90
CA ASP A 234 16.75 -7.48 10.76
C ASP A 234 16.28 -7.72 12.21
N VAL A 235 15.39 -6.86 12.72
CA VAL A 235 14.82 -7.03 14.07
C VAL A 235 13.93 -8.26 14.15
N ILE A 236 13.09 -8.50 13.15
CA ILE A 236 12.23 -9.69 13.08
C ILE A 236 13.09 -10.96 13.00
N ASP A 237 14.12 -10.96 12.16
CA ASP A 237 15.05 -12.08 12.03
C ASP A 237 15.81 -12.34 13.37
N LEU A 238 16.18 -11.27 14.08
CA LEU A 238 16.81 -11.37 15.40
C LEU A 238 15.88 -12.00 16.43
N CYS A 239 14.61 -11.56 16.49
CA CYS A 239 13.60 -12.15 17.37
C CYS A 239 13.41 -13.64 17.08
N ASN A 240 13.28 -14.02 15.81
CA ASN A 240 13.13 -15.41 15.40
C ASN A 240 14.36 -16.26 15.76
N SER A 241 15.56 -15.69 15.65
CA SER A 241 16.81 -16.35 16.08
C SER A 241 16.86 -16.57 17.59
N ALA A 242 16.16 -15.74 18.37
CA ALA A 242 16.01 -15.88 19.82
C ALA A 242 14.82 -16.77 20.23
N ASN A 243 14.20 -17.50 19.29
CA ASN A 243 13.00 -18.31 19.46
C ASN A 243 11.72 -17.52 19.85
N VAL A 244 11.67 -16.24 19.57
CA VAL A 244 10.44 -15.44 19.61
C VAL A 244 9.84 -15.47 18.19
N LYS A 245 8.69 -16.11 18.03
CA LYS A 245 8.06 -16.29 16.71
C LYS A 245 7.38 -15.01 16.28
N VAL A 246 8.08 -14.19 15.53
CA VAL A 246 7.61 -12.92 14.97
C VAL A 246 7.60 -13.03 13.45
N ASN A 247 6.45 -12.80 12.86
CA ASN A 247 6.29 -12.98 11.42
C ASN A 247 5.99 -11.67 10.67
N ALA A 248 5.53 -10.64 11.38
CA ALA A 248 5.09 -9.43 10.73
C ALA A 248 5.29 -8.17 11.60
N GLY A 249 5.31 -7.03 10.94
CA GLY A 249 5.41 -5.75 11.60
C GLY A 249 5.31 -4.58 10.63
N SER A 250 5.29 -3.38 11.17
CA SER A 250 5.24 -2.14 10.41
C SER A 250 5.90 -1.00 11.16
N ALA A 251 6.46 -0.05 10.42
CA ALA A 251 6.97 1.20 10.97
C ALA A 251 6.58 2.39 10.10
N VAL A 252 6.17 3.49 10.74
CA VAL A 252 5.82 4.75 10.08
C VAL A 252 6.61 5.89 10.71
N VAL A 253 7.16 6.76 9.87
CA VAL A 253 7.85 7.99 10.28
C VAL A 253 7.19 9.18 9.59
N LEU A 254 6.78 10.15 10.39
CA LEU A 254 6.18 11.41 9.92
C LEU A 254 7.09 12.59 10.20
N ASN A 255 7.01 13.60 9.35
CA ASN A 255 7.51 14.93 9.63
C ASN A 255 6.53 15.65 10.58
N VAL A 256 6.99 16.02 11.77
CA VAL A 256 6.17 16.65 12.82
C VAL A 256 5.61 18.01 12.40
N LYS A 257 6.34 18.76 11.58
CA LYS A 257 6.02 20.14 11.20
C LYS A 257 5.12 20.24 9.96
N THR A 258 4.94 19.12 9.22
CA THR A 258 4.18 19.15 7.95
C THR A 258 3.13 18.06 7.82
N GLY A 259 3.20 16.98 8.60
CA GLY A 259 2.38 15.78 8.43
C GLY A 259 2.83 14.88 7.25
N GLY A 260 3.93 15.23 6.57
CA GLY A 260 4.46 14.43 5.46
C GLY A 260 4.97 13.06 5.94
N VAL A 261 4.58 11.99 5.24
CA VAL A 261 5.07 10.63 5.50
C VAL A 261 6.49 10.52 4.93
N ILE A 262 7.49 10.41 5.80
CA ILE A 262 8.91 10.25 5.40
C ILE A 262 9.18 8.81 4.98
N THR A 263 8.61 7.85 5.70
CA THR A 263 8.67 6.42 5.38
C THR A 263 7.50 5.68 6.00
N ALA A 264 7.04 4.63 5.33
CA ALA A 264 6.12 3.64 5.89
C ALA A 264 6.47 2.27 5.31
N VAL A 265 6.79 1.34 6.19
CA VAL A 265 7.29 0.01 5.83
C VAL A 265 6.40 -1.08 6.41
N ASN A 266 6.27 -2.15 5.67
CA ASN A 266 5.55 -3.36 6.04
C ASN A 266 6.51 -4.57 5.98
N TYR A 267 6.36 -5.51 6.90
CA TYR A 267 7.00 -6.80 6.83
C TYR A 267 5.97 -7.91 7.15
N PRO A 268 5.90 -8.99 6.36
CA PRO A 268 6.59 -9.11 5.07
C PRO A 268 6.11 -8.08 4.05
N THR A 269 6.89 -7.90 3.01
CA THR A 269 6.57 -7.10 1.83
C THR A 269 6.74 -7.95 0.57
N TYR A 270 6.44 -7.39 -0.58
CA TYR A 270 6.58 -8.05 -1.88
C TYR A 270 7.34 -7.16 -2.86
N THR A 271 7.77 -7.74 -3.98
CA THR A 271 8.30 -7.01 -5.13
C THR A 271 7.27 -6.97 -6.26
N TYR A 272 7.39 -5.99 -7.16
CA TYR A 272 6.52 -5.94 -8.35
C TYR A 272 6.69 -7.18 -9.24
N GLU A 273 7.91 -7.72 -9.33
CA GLU A 273 8.19 -8.97 -10.04
C GLU A 273 7.45 -10.17 -9.43
N GLN A 274 7.41 -10.28 -8.09
CA GLN A 274 6.61 -11.31 -7.41
C GLN A 274 5.12 -11.11 -7.63
N GLU A 275 4.64 -9.87 -7.57
CA GLU A 275 3.23 -9.56 -7.80
C GLU A 275 2.79 -9.88 -9.23
N GLU A 276 3.67 -9.71 -10.22
CA GLU A 276 3.40 -10.03 -11.62
C GLU A 276 3.44 -11.53 -11.91
N ASN A 277 4.46 -12.23 -11.39
CA ASN A 277 4.76 -13.61 -11.77
C ASN A 277 4.24 -14.67 -10.80
N ASP A 278 3.93 -14.32 -9.53
CA ASP A 278 3.62 -15.26 -8.45
C ASP A 278 2.52 -14.73 -7.49
N TYR A 279 1.53 -14.04 -8.05
CA TYR A 279 0.48 -13.39 -7.27
C TYR A 279 -0.33 -14.36 -6.39
N GLU A 280 -0.62 -15.56 -6.89
CA GLU A 280 -1.37 -16.59 -6.13
C GLU A 280 -0.60 -17.00 -4.87
N SER A 281 0.72 -17.18 -4.96
CA SER A 281 1.57 -17.48 -3.81
C SER A 281 1.56 -16.37 -2.77
N LEU A 282 1.56 -15.09 -3.20
CA LEU A 282 1.45 -13.95 -2.30
C LEU A 282 0.08 -13.88 -1.61
N LEU A 283 -0.99 -14.29 -2.28
CA LEU A 283 -2.34 -14.34 -1.71
C LEU A 283 -2.49 -15.45 -0.67
N GLU A 284 -1.86 -16.60 -0.91
CA GLU A 284 -1.93 -17.77 -0.04
C GLU A 284 -0.97 -17.71 1.15
N ASP A 285 0.00 -16.78 1.15
CA ASP A 285 0.95 -16.62 2.26
C ASP A 285 0.22 -16.20 3.54
N GLU A 286 0.31 -17.06 4.58
CA GLU A 286 -0.29 -16.83 5.90
C GLU A 286 0.17 -15.52 6.55
N ASN A 287 1.37 -15.02 6.21
CA ASN A 287 1.93 -13.77 6.72
C ASN A 287 1.43 -12.53 5.96
N LYS A 288 0.62 -12.72 4.91
CA LYS A 288 -0.08 -11.67 4.16
C LYS A 288 0.83 -10.54 3.69
N PRO A 289 1.81 -10.80 2.80
CA PRO A 289 2.74 -9.77 2.30
C PRO A 289 2.04 -8.63 1.54
N LEU A 290 0.88 -8.88 0.92
CA LEU A 290 0.09 -7.87 0.22
C LEU A 290 -0.67 -6.92 1.15
N PHE A 291 -0.80 -7.25 2.44
CA PHE A 291 -1.56 -6.44 3.39
C PHE A 291 -0.74 -5.23 3.86
N ASP A 292 -1.24 -4.03 3.59
CA ASP A 292 -0.63 -2.79 4.06
C ASP A 292 -0.92 -2.58 5.56
N ARG A 293 0.01 -3.02 6.39
CA ARG A 293 -0.06 -2.91 7.86
C ARG A 293 0.08 -1.47 8.32
N ALA A 294 0.86 -0.67 7.59
CA ALA A 294 1.15 0.71 7.97
C ALA A 294 -0.10 1.58 8.03
N PHE A 295 -1.01 1.41 7.06
CA PHE A 295 -2.18 2.26 6.89
C PHE A 295 -3.51 1.54 7.20
N ASN A 296 -3.53 0.20 7.17
CA ASN A 296 -4.75 -0.58 7.34
C ASN A 296 -4.69 -1.59 8.49
N GLY A 297 -3.51 -1.95 8.99
CA GLY A 297 -3.37 -2.82 10.16
C GLY A 297 -3.83 -2.11 11.42
N GLN A 298 -4.75 -2.71 12.17
CA GLN A 298 -5.31 -2.15 13.40
C GLN A 298 -4.80 -2.92 14.62
N TYR A 299 -4.13 -2.22 15.51
CA TYR A 299 -3.50 -2.81 16.69
C TYR A 299 -3.88 -2.06 17.97
N PRO A 300 -4.14 -2.76 19.08
CA PRO A 300 -4.29 -2.10 20.37
C PRO A 300 -2.99 -1.35 20.68
N PRO A 301 -3.03 -0.06 21.05
CA PRO A 301 -1.83 0.72 21.32
C PRO A 301 -1.14 0.32 22.65
N GLY A 302 -1.87 -0.35 23.54
CA GLY A 302 -1.37 -0.66 24.87
C GLY A 302 -0.83 0.59 25.57
N SER A 303 0.27 0.44 26.28
CA SER A 303 0.86 1.54 27.06
C SER A 303 1.35 2.73 26.21
N ALA A 304 1.40 2.63 24.88
CA ALA A 304 1.69 3.78 24.01
C ALA A 304 0.57 4.84 24.04
N PHE A 305 -0.61 4.49 24.52
CA PHE A 305 -1.75 5.41 24.70
C PHE A 305 -1.63 6.28 25.97
N LYS A 306 -0.83 5.89 26.94
CA LYS A 306 -0.71 6.56 28.25
C LYS A 306 -0.28 8.03 28.21
N PRO A 307 0.61 8.49 27.31
CA PRO A 307 0.91 9.93 27.24
C PRO A 307 -0.30 10.80 26.93
N LEU A 308 -1.23 10.34 26.07
CA LEU A 308 -2.50 11.03 25.82
C LEU A 308 -3.35 11.09 27.08
N VAL A 309 -3.47 9.99 27.82
CA VAL A 309 -4.25 9.93 29.07
C VAL A 309 -3.66 10.88 30.12
N ALA A 310 -2.33 10.92 30.22
CA ALA A 310 -1.61 11.84 31.12
C ALA A 310 -1.93 13.30 30.77
N LEU A 311 -1.79 13.64 29.47
CA LEU A 311 -2.04 15.01 29.00
C LEU A 311 -3.50 15.43 29.24
N THR A 312 -4.44 14.54 28.91
CA THR A 312 -5.88 14.76 29.15
C THR A 312 -6.18 15.00 30.63
N ALA A 313 -5.59 14.20 31.54
CA ALA A 313 -5.80 14.34 32.96
C ALA A 313 -5.26 15.67 33.52
N LEU A 314 -4.08 16.09 33.09
CA LEU A 314 -3.47 17.37 33.44
C LEU A 314 -4.30 18.53 32.91
N GLN A 315 -4.67 18.52 31.64
CA GLN A 315 -5.46 19.58 31.00
C GLN A 315 -6.84 19.76 31.66
N LEU A 316 -7.47 18.67 32.07
CA LEU A 316 -8.76 18.69 32.77
C LEU A 316 -8.62 18.93 34.31
N ASN A 317 -7.42 19.22 34.80
CA ASN A 317 -7.13 19.39 36.23
C ASN A 317 -7.62 18.21 37.09
N LYS A 318 -7.57 16.98 36.55
CA LYS A 318 -7.91 15.75 37.27
C LYS A 318 -6.77 15.27 38.17
N ILE A 319 -5.57 15.76 37.91
CA ILE A 319 -4.35 15.50 38.66
C ILE A 319 -3.36 16.66 38.44
N THR A 320 -2.42 16.84 39.38
CA THR A 320 -1.28 17.75 39.20
C THR A 320 -0.01 16.98 38.85
N PRO A 321 1.01 17.60 38.25
CA PRO A 321 2.27 16.94 37.88
C PRO A 321 2.98 16.24 39.02
N THR A 322 2.86 16.77 40.23
CA THR A 322 3.53 16.31 41.45
C THR A 322 2.68 15.39 42.30
N GLU A 323 1.37 15.29 42.05
CA GLU A 323 0.49 14.40 42.81
C GLU A 323 0.90 12.94 42.62
N THR A 324 0.94 12.21 43.72
CA THR A 324 1.35 10.80 43.69
C THR A 324 0.15 9.87 43.89
N ILE A 325 0.19 8.73 43.20
CA ILE A 325 -0.73 7.61 43.35
C ILE A 325 0.07 6.40 43.82
N THR A 326 -0.43 5.67 44.81
CA THR A 326 0.25 4.49 45.35
C THR A 326 -0.12 3.25 44.55
N CYS A 327 0.89 2.63 43.93
CA CYS A 327 0.76 1.37 43.21
C CYS A 327 1.23 0.20 44.08
N THR A 328 0.30 -0.62 44.52
CA THR A 328 0.54 -1.85 45.30
C THR A 328 0.63 -3.10 44.40
N GLY A 329 0.66 -2.93 43.09
CA GLY A 329 0.64 -4.02 42.10
C GLY A 329 -0.77 -4.42 41.66
N ARG A 330 -1.81 -3.88 42.28
CA ARG A 330 -3.22 -4.05 41.92
C ARG A 330 -3.98 -2.74 42.09
N TYR A 331 -4.97 -2.53 41.24
CA TYR A 331 -5.93 -1.44 41.37
C TYR A 331 -7.15 -1.97 42.11
N THR A 332 -7.38 -1.46 43.30
CA THR A 332 -8.34 -2.01 44.30
C THR A 332 -9.56 -1.10 44.50
N TYR A 333 -9.87 -0.22 43.57
CA TYR A 333 -11.02 0.69 43.67
C TYR A 333 -12.36 -0.07 43.58
N PHE A 334 -12.42 -1.11 42.74
CA PHE A 334 -13.60 -1.97 42.61
C PHE A 334 -13.43 -3.23 43.48
N ASP A 335 -14.50 -3.67 44.12
CA ASP A 335 -14.49 -4.87 44.97
C ASP A 335 -14.36 -6.16 44.15
N ASP A 336 -15.04 -6.22 42.98
CA ASP A 336 -15.17 -7.39 42.12
C ASP A 336 -14.20 -7.42 40.94
N TYR A 337 -13.51 -6.31 40.66
CA TYR A 337 -12.58 -6.19 39.54
C TYR A 337 -11.29 -5.46 39.94
N GLN A 338 -10.22 -6.21 40.13
CA GLN A 338 -8.93 -5.68 40.59
C GLN A 338 -7.79 -5.97 39.58
N PRO A 339 -7.71 -5.21 38.47
CA PRO A 339 -6.70 -5.43 37.46
C PRO A 339 -5.28 -5.17 38.00
N ARG A 340 -4.31 -5.91 37.39
CA ARG A 340 -2.91 -5.92 37.88
C ARG A 340 -2.06 -4.87 37.16
N CYS A 341 -1.05 -4.42 37.87
CA CYS A 341 0.12 -3.76 37.33
C CYS A 341 1.24 -4.78 37.08
N MET A 342 2.16 -4.46 36.18
CA MET A 342 3.33 -5.31 35.90
C MET A 342 4.29 -5.43 37.08
N SER A 343 4.31 -4.43 37.98
CA SER A 343 5.16 -4.38 39.15
C SER A 343 4.51 -3.58 40.31
N VAL A 344 5.07 -3.67 41.51
CA VAL A 344 4.75 -2.78 42.62
C VAL A 344 5.66 -1.56 42.53
N HIS A 345 5.06 -0.38 42.30
CA HIS A 345 5.83 0.85 42.09
C HIS A 345 5.88 1.78 43.30
N GLY A 346 5.06 1.50 44.34
CA GLY A 346 4.94 2.39 45.48
C GLY A 346 4.24 3.71 45.14
N SER A 347 4.55 4.76 45.88
CA SER A 347 4.04 6.11 45.60
C SER A 347 4.84 6.78 44.49
N ILE A 348 4.20 7.06 43.37
CA ILE A 348 4.85 7.61 42.15
C ILE A 348 4.06 8.78 41.59
N SER A 349 4.77 9.75 41.02
CA SER A 349 4.23 10.89 40.26
C SER A 349 4.07 10.57 38.76
N MET A 350 3.47 11.50 38.03
CA MET A 350 3.21 11.37 36.57
C MET A 350 4.45 10.96 35.77
N ASN A 351 5.57 11.65 35.94
CA ASN A 351 6.81 11.36 35.21
C ASN A 351 7.27 9.91 35.46
N ARG A 352 7.29 9.47 36.73
CA ARG A 352 7.69 8.08 37.06
C ARG A 352 6.64 7.06 36.60
N ALA A 353 5.36 7.42 36.59
CA ALA A 353 4.31 6.55 36.07
C ALA A 353 4.43 6.32 34.55
N LEU A 354 4.81 7.34 33.77
CA LEU A 354 5.13 7.22 32.34
C LEU A 354 6.41 6.40 32.13
N SER A 355 7.50 6.73 32.85
CA SER A 355 8.80 6.06 32.65
C SER A 355 8.77 4.58 33.06
N ARG A 356 7.98 4.21 34.06
CA ARG A 356 7.79 2.83 34.55
C ARG A 356 6.55 2.14 33.95
N SER A 357 5.79 2.85 33.13
CA SER A 357 4.55 2.33 32.50
C SER A 357 3.52 1.79 33.52
N CYS A 358 3.29 2.47 34.65
CA CYS A 358 2.45 1.99 35.75
C CYS A 358 0.96 1.92 35.39
N ASN A 359 0.37 0.72 35.29
CA ASN A 359 -1.05 0.57 34.94
C ASN A 359 -1.96 1.16 36.05
N VAL A 360 -1.65 0.94 37.34
CA VAL A 360 -2.47 1.43 38.45
C VAL A 360 -2.64 2.96 38.42
N TYR A 361 -1.56 3.68 38.09
CA TYR A 361 -1.62 5.13 37.93
C TYR A 361 -2.61 5.53 36.82
N PHE A 362 -2.53 4.87 35.68
CA PHE A 362 -3.37 5.17 34.48
C PHE A 362 -4.79 4.63 34.61
N TYR A 363 -5.04 3.57 35.35
CA TYR A 363 -6.40 3.15 35.75
C TYR A 363 -7.10 4.26 36.53
N GLU A 364 -6.42 4.83 37.53
CA GLU A 364 -6.98 5.92 38.34
C GLU A 364 -7.22 7.18 37.48
N LEU A 365 -6.31 7.52 36.55
CA LEU A 365 -6.54 8.64 35.63
C LEU A 365 -7.74 8.38 34.71
N GLY A 366 -7.86 7.20 34.15
CA GLY A 366 -8.99 6.82 33.29
C GLY A 366 -10.32 6.96 34.03
N ARG A 367 -10.39 6.50 35.29
CA ARG A 367 -11.57 6.67 36.15
C ARG A 367 -11.90 8.14 36.42
N ARG A 368 -10.90 8.98 36.71
CA ARG A 368 -11.08 10.41 36.98
C ARG A 368 -11.49 11.22 35.75
N ILE A 369 -11.02 10.82 34.55
CA ILE A 369 -11.34 11.48 33.27
C ILE A 369 -12.73 11.06 32.80
N GLY A 370 -13.03 9.75 32.83
CA GLY A 370 -14.20 9.14 32.21
C GLY A 370 -14.04 8.96 30.69
N ILE A 371 -14.81 8.01 30.10
CA ILE A 371 -14.63 7.60 28.73
C ILE A 371 -14.95 8.70 27.73
N ASP A 372 -16.00 9.50 27.95
CA ASP A 372 -16.44 10.54 27.04
C ASP A 372 -15.37 11.61 26.82
N LYS A 373 -14.78 12.11 27.92
CA LYS A 373 -13.70 13.09 27.84
C LYS A 373 -12.41 12.50 27.28
N LEU A 374 -12.10 11.25 27.62
CA LEU A 374 -10.96 10.56 27.06
C LEU A 374 -11.10 10.45 25.52
N ASN A 375 -12.28 10.08 25.03
CA ASN A 375 -12.56 9.95 23.61
C ASN A 375 -12.57 11.31 22.87
N GLU A 376 -13.07 12.36 23.50
CA GLU A 376 -13.01 13.72 22.95
C GLU A 376 -11.56 14.12 22.65
N TYR A 377 -10.64 13.92 23.59
CA TYR A 377 -9.23 14.21 23.40
C TYR A 377 -8.57 13.23 22.41
N ALA A 378 -8.90 11.94 22.47
CA ALA A 378 -8.36 10.94 21.55
C ALA A 378 -8.70 11.27 20.09
N ARG A 379 -9.94 11.69 19.79
CA ARG A 379 -10.33 12.16 18.45
C ARG A 379 -9.56 13.42 18.05
N GLY A 380 -9.31 14.34 18.98
CA GLY A 380 -8.46 15.51 18.73
C GLY A 380 -7.07 15.13 18.25
N PHE A 381 -6.51 14.04 18.74
CA PHE A 381 -5.23 13.47 18.29
C PHE A 381 -5.33 12.59 17.03
N GLY A 382 -6.53 12.35 16.50
CA GLY A 382 -6.77 11.60 15.27
C GLY A 382 -7.12 10.13 15.45
N PHE A 383 -7.33 9.66 16.69
CA PHE A 383 -7.77 8.29 16.91
C PHE A 383 -9.26 8.10 16.58
N GLY A 384 -9.58 7.03 15.87
CA GLY A 384 -10.93 6.77 15.38
C GLY A 384 -11.36 7.66 14.21
N GLU A 385 -10.40 8.30 13.52
CA GLU A 385 -10.63 9.18 12.38
C GLU A 385 -9.62 8.92 11.26
N TYR A 386 -9.97 9.29 10.03
CA TYR A 386 -9.03 9.30 8.92
C TYR A 386 -7.95 10.37 9.14
N THR A 387 -6.71 10.05 8.80
CA THR A 387 -5.59 10.98 8.87
C THR A 387 -5.56 11.93 7.68
N GLY A 388 -6.25 11.54 6.58
CA GLY A 388 -6.40 12.30 5.35
C GLY A 388 -5.31 12.03 4.31
N VAL A 389 -4.52 10.95 4.50
CA VAL A 389 -3.55 10.50 3.50
C VAL A 389 -4.24 10.14 2.18
N GLU A 390 -3.56 10.31 1.06
CA GLU A 390 -4.16 10.19 -0.28
C GLU A 390 -4.53 8.75 -0.67
N VAL A 391 -3.97 7.75 -0.01
CA VAL A 391 -4.22 6.33 -0.28
C VAL A 391 -5.24 5.74 0.70
N THR A 392 -5.67 4.51 0.45
CA THR A 392 -6.61 3.82 1.34
C THR A 392 -6.03 3.63 2.73
N GLU A 393 -6.76 4.07 3.74
CA GLU A 393 -6.40 3.92 5.14
C GLU A 393 -7.61 3.45 5.98
N SER A 394 -7.33 2.88 7.16
CA SER A 394 -8.36 2.56 8.15
C SER A 394 -8.46 3.67 9.20
N PRO A 395 -9.68 4.09 9.60
CA PRO A 395 -9.88 5.06 10.68
C PRO A 395 -9.60 4.48 12.08
N GLY A 396 -9.33 3.16 12.17
CA GLY A 396 -9.20 2.49 13.47
C GLY A 396 -10.49 2.46 14.27
N THR A 397 -10.40 1.91 15.48
CA THR A 397 -11.53 1.81 16.41
C THR A 397 -11.16 2.45 17.74
N LEU A 398 -12.00 3.33 18.24
CA LEU A 398 -11.85 3.99 19.54
C LEU A 398 -12.84 3.40 20.53
N ALA A 399 -12.35 2.75 21.57
CA ALA A 399 -13.16 2.09 22.58
C ALA A 399 -14.14 3.05 23.26
N GLY A 400 -15.42 2.66 23.34
CA GLY A 400 -16.45 3.49 23.96
C GLY A 400 -17.82 2.84 23.97
N PRO A 401 -18.82 3.52 24.56
CA PRO A 401 -20.20 3.01 24.62
C PRO A 401 -20.85 2.75 23.25
N HIS A 402 -20.33 3.35 22.17
CA HIS A 402 -20.80 3.13 20.80
C HIS A 402 -20.36 1.79 20.20
N GLU A 403 -19.37 1.12 20.83
CA GLU A 403 -18.87 -0.20 20.38
C GLU A 403 -19.55 -1.36 21.11
N ARG A 404 -20.35 -1.10 22.16
CA ARG A 404 -20.92 -2.14 23.03
C ARG A 404 -22.28 -1.73 23.57
N ASP A 405 -23.20 -2.69 23.69
CA ASP A 405 -24.57 -2.48 24.25
C ASP A 405 -24.53 -1.99 25.71
N GLN A 406 -23.54 -2.41 26.47
CA GLN A 406 -23.33 -1.98 27.85
C GLN A 406 -21.87 -1.58 28.08
N TRP A 407 -21.68 -0.40 28.70
CA TRP A 407 -20.38 0.10 29.08
C TRP A 407 -20.24 0.18 30.59
N TYR A 408 -19.22 -0.48 31.10
CA TYR A 408 -18.91 -0.49 32.53
C TYR A 408 -17.69 0.38 32.82
N GLU A 409 -17.61 0.92 34.04
CA GLU A 409 -16.48 1.77 34.49
C GLU A 409 -15.14 1.01 34.41
N GLY A 410 -15.17 -0.31 34.66
CA GLY A 410 -14.02 -1.19 34.47
C GLY A 410 -13.48 -1.21 33.03
N TYR A 411 -14.32 -0.99 32.01
CA TYR A 411 -13.88 -0.88 30.62
C TYR A 411 -13.17 0.46 30.38
N THR A 412 -13.65 1.55 31.00
CA THR A 412 -12.99 2.87 30.91
C THR A 412 -11.54 2.82 31.38
N ILE A 413 -11.27 2.15 32.52
CA ILE A 413 -9.90 2.05 33.02
C ILE A 413 -8.99 1.20 32.12
N GLN A 414 -9.53 0.17 31.47
CA GLN A 414 -8.79 -0.63 30.51
C GLN A 414 -8.54 0.16 29.20
N ALA A 415 -9.54 0.90 28.73
CA ALA A 415 -9.36 1.79 27.57
C ALA A 415 -8.28 2.84 27.82
N ALA A 416 -8.16 3.36 29.07
CA ALA A 416 -7.14 4.32 29.45
C ALA A 416 -5.69 3.77 29.43
N ILE A 417 -5.51 2.46 29.38
CA ILE A 417 -4.18 1.86 29.15
C ILE A 417 -4.00 1.33 27.73
N GLY A 418 -4.89 1.73 26.80
CA GLY A 418 -4.83 1.37 25.40
C GLY A 418 -5.25 -0.07 25.09
N GLN A 419 -6.17 -0.60 25.90
CA GLN A 419 -6.76 -1.93 25.75
C GLN A 419 -8.25 -1.83 25.38
N MET A 420 -9.02 -2.87 25.56
CA MET A 420 -10.42 -3.01 25.15
C MET A 420 -10.54 -3.00 23.63
N ASP A 421 -11.49 -2.24 23.08
CA ASP A 421 -11.76 -2.13 21.65
C ASP A 421 -10.87 -1.08 20.94
N ASN A 422 -9.91 -0.48 21.67
CA ASN A 422 -8.93 0.41 21.04
C ASN A 422 -8.07 -0.36 20.03
N ALA A 423 -8.14 0.03 18.77
CA ALA A 423 -7.36 -0.56 17.68
C ALA A 423 -7.01 0.50 16.65
N PHE A 424 -5.74 0.80 16.47
CA PHE A 424 -5.26 1.91 15.63
C PHE A 424 -4.17 1.48 14.68
N THR A 425 -4.08 2.19 13.56
CA THR A 425 -3.02 1.93 12.59
C THR A 425 -1.68 2.53 13.04
N PRO A 426 -0.53 1.98 12.59
CA PRO A 426 0.77 2.61 12.78
C PRO A 426 0.81 4.06 12.31
N LEU A 427 0.10 4.41 11.21
CA LEU A 427 -0.05 5.78 10.74
C LEU A 427 -0.75 6.67 11.78
N GLN A 428 -1.84 6.21 12.39
CA GLN A 428 -2.53 6.96 13.45
C GLN A 428 -1.67 7.11 14.70
N LEU A 429 -0.92 6.08 15.09
CA LEU A 429 0.03 6.14 16.21
C LEU A 429 1.15 7.15 15.94
N ALA A 430 1.67 7.21 14.72
CA ALA A 430 2.66 8.22 14.32
C ALA A 430 2.06 9.63 14.28
N THR A 431 0.81 9.79 13.78
CA THR A 431 0.08 11.05 13.73
C THR A 431 -0.19 11.59 15.13
N TYR A 432 -0.66 10.75 16.04
CA TYR A 432 -0.83 11.09 17.45
C TYR A 432 0.49 11.56 18.08
N THR A 433 1.57 10.82 17.83
CA THR A 433 2.89 11.15 18.38
C THR A 433 3.42 12.46 17.82
N ALA A 434 3.22 12.72 16.52
CA ALA A 434 3.56 14.00 15.88
C ALA A 434 2.76 15.17 16.49
N THR A 435 1.45 14.97 16.71
CA THR A 435 0.57 15.97 17.33
C THR A 435 1.01 16.31 18.75
N LEU A 436 1.37 15.30 19.54
CA LEU A 436 1.90 15.49 20.90
C LEU A 436 3.24 16.24 20.86
N ALA A 437 4.17 15.81 19.99
CA ALA A 437 5.46 16.45 19.81
C ALA A 437 5.32 17.92 19.37
N ASN A 438 4.31 18.22 18.56
CA ASN A 438 3.96 19.55 18.04
C ASN A 438 2.99 20.32 18.96
N SER A 439 2.93 19.96 20.24
CA SER A 439 2.19 20.65 21.29
C SER A 439 0.68 20.81 21.01
N GLY A 440 0.08 19.86 20.29
CA GLY A 440 -1.36 19.82 20.05
C GLY A 440 -1.81 20.15 18.62
N VAL A 441 -0.89 20.57 17.74
CA VAL A 441 -1.22 20.84 16.34
C VAL A 441 -1.16 19.56 15.52
N ARG A 442 -2.31 19.12 15.01
CA ARG A 442 -2.44 17.95 14.13
C ARG A 442 -2.50 18.39 12.66
N TYR A 443 -1.51 17.97 11.89
CA TYR A 443 -1.52 18.14 10.44
C TYR A 443 -2.23 16.98 9.74
N LYS A 444 -2.83 17.26 8.57
CA LYS A 444 -3.22 16.25 7.61
C LYS A 444 -1.98 15.45 7.21
N THR A 445 -2.06 14.11 7.27
CA THR A 445 -0.98 13.29 6.73
C THR A 445 -1.01 13.32 5.20
N THR A 446 0.17 13.30 4.58
CA THR A 446 0.28 13.35 3.12
C THR A 446 1.48 12.55 2.64
N LEU A 447 1.30 11.91 1.48
CA LEU A 447 2.35 11.27 0.70
C LEU A 447 2.84 12.14 -0.45
N ILE A 448 2.05 13.15 -0.84
CA ILE A 448 2.37 14.03 -1.98
C ILE A 448 2.99 15.32 -1.45
N ASP A 449 4.22 15.62 -1.87
CA ASP A 449 4.86 16.91 -1.65
C ASP A 449 4.42 17.92 -2.73
N LYS A 450 4.63 17.57 -4.01
CA LYS A 450 4.27 18.41 -5.16
C LYS A 450 3.84 17.58 -6.35
N ILE A 451 3.05 18.21 -7.21
CA ILE A 451 2.80 17.75 -8.57
C ILE A 451 3.42 18.74 -9.52
N LEU A 452 4.25 18.26 -10.43
CA LEU A 452 5.02 19.02 -11.38
C LEU A 452 4.53 18.71 -12.80
N SER A 453 4.78 19.60 -13.75
CA SER A 453 4.65 19.29 -15.18
C SER A 453 5.50 18.05 -15.53
N TYR A 454 5.27 17.46 -16.70
CA TYR A 454 6.07 16.35 -17.19
C TYR A 454 7.58 16.70 -17.22
N GLU A 455 7.92 17.87 -17.74
CA GLU A 455 9.29 18.38 -17.82
C GLU A 455 9.83 18.84 -16.45
N GLN A 456 9.01 18.84 -15.40
CA GLN A 456 9.33 19.24 -14.04
C GLN A 456 9.76 20.72 -13.88
N ASP A 457 9.42 21.57 -14.83
CA ASP A 457 9.75 23.01 -14.85
C ASP A 457 8.62 23.88 -14.25
N GLU A 458 7.39 23.37 -14.19
CA GLU A 458 6.24 24.06 -13.59
C GLU A 458 5.67 23.27 -12.40
N ILE A 459 5.22 24.00 -11.38
CA ILE A 459 4.50 23.44 -10.23
C ILE A 459 3.00 23.48 -10.54
N VAL A 460 2.41 22.31 -10.76
CA VAL A 460 0.96 22.14 -10.97
C VAL A 460 0.21 22.21 -9.63
N LEU A 461 0.78 21.59 -8.58
CA LEU A 461 0.26 21.62 -7.22
C LEU A 461 1.42 21.66 -6.22
N ASP A 462 1.41 22.64 -5.32
CA ASP A 462 2.29 22.72 -4.16
C ASP A 462 1.47 22.36 -2.91
N ASN A 463 1.67 21.14 -2.41
CA ASN A 463 0.85 20.60 -1.32
C ASN A 463 1.34 21.15 0.03
N LYS A 464 0.81 22.28 0.43
CA LYS A 464 1.15 22.92 1.71
C LYS A 464 0.61 22.12 2.89
N PRO A 465 1.30 22.15 4.06
CA PRO A 465 0.77 21.57 5.29
C PRO A 465 -0.61 22.13 5.64
N VAL A 466 -1.54 21.22 5.96
CA VAL A 466 -2.92 21.57 6.32
C VAL A 466 -3.15 21.16 7.78
N VAL A 467 -3.52 22.13 8.62
CA VAL A 467 -3.92 21.86 10.00
C VAL A 467 -5.31 21.23 10.02
N MET A 468 -5.41 20.01 10.52
CA MET A 468 -6.69 19.28 10.69
C MET A 468 -7.36 19.62 12.01
N ASN A 469 -6.56 19.80 13.05
CA ASN A 469 -7.03 20.15 14.38
C ASN A 469 -5.93 20.84 15.17
N GLU A 470 -6.31 21.75 16.05
CA GLU A 470 -5.43 22.42 17.00
C GLU A 470 -6.04 22.36 18.38
N MET A 471 -5.32 21.73 19.30
CA MET A 471 -5.74 21.59 20.70
C MET A 471 -4.85 22.46 21.57
N GLU A 472 -5.46 23.34 22.32
CA GLU A 472 -4.74 24.19 23.28
C GLU A 472 -4.45 23.40 24.55
N PHE A 473 -3.19 23.31 24.91
CA PHE A 473 -2.70 22.74 26.16
C PHE A 473 -1.89 23.75 26.95
N THR A 474 -1.90 23.62 28.26
CA THR A 474 -0.96 24.40 29.10
C THR A 474 0.46 23.90 28.87
N GLU A 475 1.42 24.82 28.85
CA GLU A 475 2.86 24.50 28.72
C GLU A 475 3.29 23.46 29.79
N GLU A 476 2.84 23.64 31.05
CA GLU A 476 3.12 22.71 32.12
C GLU A 476 2.64 21.27 31.81
N ALA A 477 1.45 21.12 31.23
CA ALA A 477 0.90 19.80 30.90
C ALA A 477 1.70 19.12 29.78
N ILE A 478 2.00 19.85 28.70
CA ILE A 478 2.81 19.35 27.58
C ILE A 478 4.21 18.96 28.05
N ASP A 479 4.89 19.86 28.76
CA ASP A 479 6.26 19.63 29.27
C ASP A 479 6.31 18.44 30.24
N THR A 480 5.32 18.32 31.12
CA THR A 480 5.23 17.19 32.04
C THR A 480 5.18 15.87 31.29
N VAL A 481 4.36 15.77 30.23
CA VAL A 481 4.19 14.54 29.45
C VAL A 481 5.43 14.28 28.59
N LYS A 482 5.96 15.29 27.89
CA LYS A 482 7.20 15.15 27.09
C LYS A 482 8.38 14.72 27.96
N ASN A 483 8.57 15.33 29.12
CA ASN A 483 9.62 14.92 30.07
C ASN A 483 9.40 13.49 30.61
N GLY A 484 8.15 13.10 30.81
CA GLY A 484 7.81 11.70 31.14
C GLY A 484 8.21 10.73 30.03
N MET A 485 8.00 11.09 28.76
CA MET A 485 8.43 10.31 27.59
C MET A 485 9.96 10.30 27.42
N LEU A 486 10.66 11.41 27.72
CA LEU A 486 12.13 11.44 27.78
C LEU A 486 12.64 10.47 28.86
N SER A 487 12.03 10.47 30.04
CA SER A 487 12.42 9.55 31.11
C SER A 487 12.24 8.08 30.74
N VAL A 488 11.31 7.72 29.81
CA VAL A 488 11.19 6.34 29.30
C VAL A 488 12.48 5.91 28.63
N THR A 489 13.12 6.78 27.84
CA THR A 489 14.33 6.46 27.06
C THR A 489 15.63 6.66 27.85
N GLU A 490 15.64 7.51 28.87
CA GLU A 490 16.84 7.76 29.68
C GLU A 490 17.00 6.77 30.84
N ASP A 491 15.94 6.49 31.60
CA ASP A 491 16.00 5.61 32.80
C ASP A 491 14.80 4.66 32.96
N GLY A 492 13.88 4.66 31.99
CA GLY A 492 12.65 3.86 31.98
C GLY A 492 12.73 2.60 31.13
N THR A 493 11.57 2.19 30.61
CA THR A 493 11.40 0.93 29.88
C THR A 493 12.15 0.86 28.54
N GLY A 494 12.52 2.00 27.96
CA GLY A 494 13.30 2.09 26.70
C GLY A 494 14.81 2.33 26.91
N SER A 495 15.27 2.50 28.16
CA SER A 495 16.62 2.97 28.47
C SER A 495 17.74 2.02 28.03
N THR A 496 17.47 0.72 27.94
CA THR A 496 18.48 -0.26 27.49
C THR A 496 19.01 0.06 26.09
N ILE A 497 18.16 0.60 25.20
CA ILE A 497 18.53 0.92 23.82
C ILE A 497 18.96 2.38 23.69
N PHE A 498 18.19 3.31 24.28
CA PHE A 498 18.30 4.74 23.96
C PHE A 498 19.18 5.56 24.90
N LYS A 499 19.53 5.07 26.10
CA LYS A 499 20.30 5.84 27.10
C LYS A 499 21.61 6.40 26.56
N THR A 500 22.29 5.68 25.68
CA THR A 500 23.57 6.07 25.09
C THR A 500 23.44 6.64 23.68
N TYR A 501 22.21 6.78 23.19
CA TYR A 501 21.98 7.34 21.85
C TYR A 501 22.31 8.84 21.84
N PRO A 502 22.99 9.34 20.79
CA PRO A 502 23.52 10.72 20.80
C PRO A 502 22.44 11.80 20.72
N ILE A 503 21.22 11.45 20.33
CA ILE A 503 20.08 12.36 20.22
C ILE A 503 19.09 12.00 21.33
N LYS A 504 18.61 12.99 22.08
CA LYS A 504 17.52 12.78 23.05
C LYS A 504 16.21 12.49 22.35
N ILE A 505 15.50 11.48 22.82
CA ILE A 505 14.28 10.97 22.24
C ILE A 505 13.19 10.93 23.31
N GLY A 506 12.03 11.50 23.01
CA GLY A 506 10.82 11.25 23.80
C GLY A 506 10.12 9.99 23.27
N GLY A 507 9.92 8.96 24.10
CA GLY A 507 9.35 7.71 23.62
C GLY A 507 8.39 7.03 24.60
N LYS A 508 7.65 6.03 24.12
CA LYS A 508 6.81 5.17 24.97
C LYS A 508 6.72 3.77 24.39
N THR A 509 7.07 2.79 25.22
CA THR A 509 6.87 1.36 24.94
C THR A 509 5.42 0.96 25.20
N GLY A 510 4.86 0.12 24.36
CA GLY A 510 3.55 -0.50 24.51
C GLY A 510 3.64 -2.01 24.37
N THR A 511 2.79 -2.71 25.11
CA THR A 511 2.49 -4.12 24.93
C THR A 511 0.99 -4.22 24.73
N ALA A 512 0.59 -4.72 23.59
CA ALA A 512 -0.80 -4.86 23.20
C ALA A 512 -1.23 -6.31 23.40
N GLN A 513 -2.04 -6.54 24.42
CA GLN A 513 -2.54 -7.89 24.71
C GLN A 513 -3.46 -8.38 23.58
N THR A 514 -3.24 -9.59 23.13
CA THR A 514 -4.07 -10.27 22.15
C THR A 514 -4.94 -11.33 22.80
N THR A 515 -6.03 -11.69 22.14
CA THR A 515 -6.89 -12.80 22.59
C THR A 515 -6.38 -14.16 22.12
N SER A 516 -5.46 -14.17 21.16
CA SER A 516 -4.87 -15.38 20.57
C SER A 516 -3.40 -15.12 20.23
N GLY A 517 -2.51 -15.97 20.73
CA GLY A 517 -1.06 -15.86 20.49
C GLY A 517 -0.33 -14.96 21.47
N GLU A 518 0.91 -14.59 21.12
CA GLU A 518 1.74 -13.67 21.90
C GLU A 518 1.26 -12.23 21.70
N ASP A 519 1.59 -11.36 22.65
CA ASP A 519 1.23 -9.94 22.61
C ASP A 519 1.94 -9.21 21.45
N HIS A 520 1.38 -8.10 20.97
CA HIS A 520 2.11 -7.22 20.02
C HIS A 520 2.99 -6.25 20.78
N THR A 521 4.16 -5.96 20.23
CA THR A 521 5.02 -4.89 20.75
C THR A 521 4.78 -3.60 19.95
N VAL A 522 4.55 -2.50 20.68
CA VAL A 522 4.34 -1.17 20.11
C VAL A 522 5.38 -0.21 20.68
N PHE A 523 5.93 0.64 19.83
CA PHE A 523 6.79 1.72 20.26
C PHE A 523 6.44 3.00 19.51
N VAL A 524 6.28 4.10 20.24
CA VAL A 524 6.10 5.44 19.68
C VAL A 524 7.17 6.38 20.20
N ALA A 525 7.68 7.26 19.33
CA ALA A 525 8.73 8.19 19.70
C ALA A 525 8.72 9.45 18.84
N PHE A 526 9.32 10.52 19.33
CA PHE A 526 9.65 11.71 18.56
C PHE A 526 11.09 12.15 18.83
N ALA A 527 11.70 12.75 17.86
CA ALA A 527 13.10 13.22 17.91
C ALA A 527 13.34 14.41 16.97
N PRO A 528 14.36 15.27 17.26
CA PRO A 528 15.02 15.46 18.55
C PRO A 528 14.02 15.89 19.64
N PHE A 529 14.37 15.70 20.93
CA PHE A 529 13.45 16.04 22.02
C PHE A 529 13.15 17.54 22.12
N ASP A 530 14.18 18.37 21.97
CA ASP A 530 14.09 19.81 22.17
C ASP A 530 13.40 20.56 20.99
N ASP A 531 13.57 20.11 19.75
CA ASP A 531 12.88 20.61 18.55
C ASP A 531 12.47 19.42 17.66
N PRO A 532 11.30 18.82 17.92
CA PRO A 532 10.89 17.62 17.21
C PRO A 532 10.74 17.82 15.70
N GLU A 533 11.41 16.97 14.92
CA GLU A 533 11.37 16.94 13.47
C GLU A 533 10.61 15.71 12.95
N ILE A 534 10.80 14.58 13.64
CA ILE A 534 10.19 13.32 13.25
C ILE A 534 9.38 12.69 14.39
N ALA A 535 8.31 12.03 14.02
CA ALA A 535 7.55 11.12 14.89
C ALA A 535 7.52 9.73 14.29
N VAL A 536 7.70 8.73 15.14
CA VAL A 536 7.86 7.32 14.74
C VAL A 536 6.84 6.47 15.47
N ALA A 537 6.21 5.54 14.76
CA ALA A 537 5.46 4.43 15.35
C ALA A 537 5.95 3.11 14.76
N VAL A 538 6.16 2.12 15.61
CA VAL A 538 6.56 0.77 15.23
C VAL A 538 5.62 -0.22 15.90
N VAL A 539 5.14 -1.19 15.13
CA VAL A 539 4.36 -2.32 15.62
C VAL A 539 5.02 -3.61 15.14
N ILE A 540 5.27 -4.53 16.08
CA ILE A 540 5.75 -5.89 15.79
C ILE A 540 4.65 -6.85 16.24
N GLU A 541 4.13 -7.63 15.30
CA GLU A 541 3.08 -8.61 15.59
C GLU A 541 3.68 -9.80 16.35
N HIS A 542 3.08 -10.14 17.51
CA HIS A 542 3.47 -11.28 18.34
C HIS A 542 4.96 -11.26 18.80
N GLY A 543 5.46 -10.04 19.09
CA GLY A 543 6.86 -9.80 19.42
C GLY A 543 7.13 -9.29 20.83
#